data_72d17af6a7b3c38e86c0766f8f1fe5a0
#
_entry.id   72d17af6a7b3c38e86c0766f8f1fe5a0
#
_cell.length_a   1.000
_cell.length_b   1.000
_cell.length_c   1.000
_cell.angle_alpha   90.00
_cell.angle_beta   90.00
_cell.angle_gamma   90.00
#
_symmetry.space_group_name_H-M   'P 1'
#
loop_
_entity.id
_entity.type
_entity.pdbx_description
1 polymer ?
#
loop_
_entity_poly.entity_id
_entity_poly.type
_entity_poly.pdbx_seq_one_letter_code
_entity_poly.pdbx_strand_id
1 'polypeptide(L)'
;MHLALAVTGRRQPDAWETSLREARLDYYDVKGALEEVGSALGVAVSPAIRQIPPVQAKKLDLRDAVYVAQVDLGPLLAAKRRDKSFQELPKFPAVVRDVALVVDDTVSHAEIVATIENARNKLLERVELFDIYTGSSIPTGKKSMAYSLTFRAPDRTLTDAEVNGAHEQLKRSLVQALKCEIRES
;
A
#
# COMPACT_ATOMS: atom_id res chain seq x y z
N MET A 1 7.46 24.77 11.35
CA MET A 1 7.41 23.91 12.59
C MET A 1 7.47 22.47 12.11
N HIS A 2 8.28 21.60 12.76
CA HIS A 2 8.45 20.23 12.35
C HIS A 2 8.00 19.27 13.45
N LEU A 3 7.40 18.14 13.05
CA LEU A 3 7.16 16.98 13.88
C LEU A 3 8.24 15.95 13.59
N ALA A 4 8.84 15.39 14.61
CA ALA A 4 9.73 14.24 14.49
C ALA A 4 9.11 13.03 15.18
N LEU A 5 9.20 11.86 14.53
CA LEU A 5 8.78 10.58 15.06
C LEU A 5 9.97 9.62 15.01
N ALA A 6 10.19 8.89 16.09
CA ALA A 6 11.16 7.80 16.13
C ALA A 6 10.49 6.55 16.66
N VAL A 7 10.72 5.40 16.00
CA VAL A 7 10.21 4.11 16.45
C VAL A 7 11.35 3.09 16.51
N THR A 8 11.25 2.17 17.47
CA THR A 8 12.23 1.10 17.68
C THR A 8 11.62 -0.03 18.48
N GLY A 9 12.22 -1.21 18.41
CA GLY A 9 11.86 -2.36 19.23
C GLY A 9 10.83 -3.28 18.60
N ARG A 10 10.03 -3.93 19.45
CA ARG A 10 9.04 -4.92 19.06
C ARG A 10 7.69 -4.26 18.76
N ARG A 11 6.98 -4.78 17.76
CA ARG A 11 5.63 -4.30 17.41
C ARG A 11 4.61 -4.61 18.50
N GLN A 12 4.67 -5.80 19.05
CA GLN A 12 3.79 -6.27 20.15
C GLN A 12 4.63 -7.05 21.16
N PRO A 13 5.31 -6.37 22.12
CA PRO A 13 6.24 -7.05 23.04
C PRO A 13 5.55 -8.05 23.98
N ASP A 14 4.28 -7.81 24.32
CA ASP A 14 3.52 -8.63 25.28
C ASP A 14 2.58 -9.64 24.61
N ALA A 15 2.71 -9.85 23.28
CA ALA A 15 1.90 -10.83 22.56
C ALA A 15 2.18 -12.26 23.07
N TRP A 16 1.12 -13.05 23.26
CA TRP A 16 1.23 -14.46 23.61
C TRP A 16 1.70 -15.32 22.43
N GLU A 17 1.39 -14.91 21.21
CA GLU A 17 1.81 -15.56 19.97
C GLU A 17 3.27 -15.19 19.64
N THR A 18 4.12 -16.20 19.46
CA THR A 18 5.56 -16.00 19.27
C THR A 18 5.89 -15.19 18.02
N SER A 19 5.18 -15.43 16.92
CA SER A 19 5.36 -14.69 15.67
C SER A 19 5.13 -13.18 15.82
N LEU A 20 4.09 -12.80 16.55
CA LEU A 20 3.78 -11.40 16.84
C LEU A 20 4.76 -10.79 17.83
N ARG A 21 5.22 -11.56 18.82
CA ARG A 21 6.22 -11.12 19.80
C ARG A 21 7.58 -10.83 19.16
N GLU A 22 7.97 -11.57 18.13
CA GLU A 22 9.23 -11.39 17.43
C GLU A 22 9.17 -10.30 16.34
N ALA A 23 7.97 -9.91 15.92
CA ALA A 23 7.78 -8.87 14.93
C ALA A 23 8.39 -7.54 15.40
N ARG A 24 9.26 -6.97 14.58
CA ARG A 24 9.93 -5.70 14.84
C ARG A 24 9.25 -4.57 14.12
N LEU A 25 9.30 -3.37 14.73
CA LEU A 25 8.90 -2.15 14.06
C LEU A 25 9.86 -1.84 12.91
N ASP A 26 9.31 -1.44 11.79
CA ASP A 26 10.05 -1.17 10.58
C ASP A 26 9.66 0.16 9.90
N TYR A 27 10.16 0.38 8.70
CA TYR A 27 9.85 1.54 7.87
C TYR A 27 8.34 1.71 7.64
N TYR A 28 7.62 0.59 7.43
CA TYR A 28 6.20 0.63 7.09
C TYR A 28 5.32 0.98 8.29
N ASP A 29 5.75 0.69 9.52
CA ASP A 29 5.04 1.12 10.73
C ASP A 29 5.05 2.64 10.87
N VAL A 30 6.21 3.27 10.60
CA VAL A 30 6.33 4.74 10.62
C VAL A 30 5.51 5.35 9.48
N LYS A 31 5.60 4.77 8.29
CA LYS A 31 4.88 5.22 7.09
C LYS A 31 3.37 5.17 7.34
N GLY A 32 2.85 4.03 7.78
CA GLY A 32 1.43 3.84 8.06
C GLY A 32 0.89 4.80 9.11
N ALA A 33 1.60 4.99 10.22
CA ALA A 33 1.20 5.94 11.26
C ALA A 33 1.08 7.39 10.73
N LEU A 34 2.01 7.81 9.88
CA LEU A 34 1.99 9.15 9.29
C LEU A 34 0.93 9.30 8.20
N GLU A 35 0.69 8.27 7.40
CA GLU A 35 -0.39 8.24 6.41
C GLU A 35 -1.77 8.30 7.07
N GLU A 36 -1.95 7.62 8.21
CA GLU A 36 -3.19 7.68 8.97
C GLU A 36 -3.46 9.08 9.52
N VAL A 37 -2.43 9.74 10.05
CA VAL A 37 -2.53 11.16 10.47
C VAL A 37 -2.91 12.04 9.27
N GLY A 38 -2.28 11.85 8.12
CA GLY A 38 -2.61 12.56 6.89
C GLY A 38 -4.06 12.34 6.45
N SER A 39 -4.49 11.10 6.46
CA SER A 39 -5.87 10.71 6.12
C SER A 39 -6.90 11.34 7.06
N ALA A 40 -6.63 11.33 8.38
CA ALA A 40 -7.50 11.96 9.37
C ALA A 40 -7.63 13.48 9.19
N LEU A 41 -6.58 14.12 8.68
CA LEU A 41 -6.54 15.56 8.38
C LEU A 41 -6.98 15.89 6.95
N GLY A 42 -7.17 14.88 6.08
CA GLY A 42 -7.50 15.07 4.67
C GLY A 42 -6.34 15.60 3.82
N VAL A 43 -5.10 15.32 4.20
CA VAL A 43 -3.88 15.82 3.55
C VAL A 43 -2.95 14.65 3.22
N ALA A 44 -2.34 14.68 2.03
CA ALA A 44 -1.26 13.75 1.73
C ALA A 44 0.00 14.12 2.53
N VAL A 45 0.55 13.16 3.27
CA VAL A 45 1.80 13.32 4.01
C VAL A 45 2.90 12.57 3.27
N SER A 46 3.96 13.29 2.89
CA SER A 46 5.15 12.69 2.28
C SER A 46 6.34 12.86 3.24
N PRO A 47 6.49 12.01 4.24
CA PRO A 47 7.56 12.14 5.22
C PRO A 47 8.90 11.67 4.66
N ALA A 48 9.97 12.30 5.08
CA ALA A 48 11.31 11.75 4.91
C ALA A 48 11.55 10.72 6.03
N ILE A 49 11.37 9.43 5.70
CA ILE A 49 11.61 8.32 6.62
C ILE A 49 12.99 7.71 6.33
N ARG A 50 13.76 7.45 7.39
CA ARG A 50 15.07 6.80 7.27
C ARG A 50 15.34 5.92 8.49
N GLN A 51 16.10 4.86 8.28
CA GLN A 51 16.70 4.11 9.37
C GLN A 51 17.98 4.82 9.84
N ILE A 52 18.20 4.86 11.14
CA ILE A 52 19.47 5.34 11.70
C ILE A 52 20.59 4.37 11.25
N PRO A 53 21.68 4.87 10.62
CA PRO A 53 22.76 4.01 10.19
C PRO A 53 23.38 3.22 11.34
N PRO A 54 23.77 1.93 11.13
CA PRO A 54 24.30 1.07 12.21
C PRO A 54 25.47 1.68 12.98
N VAL A 55 26.33 2.43 12.29
CA VAL A 55 27.48 3.12 12.93
C VAL A 55 27.01 4.20 13.93
N GLN A 56 25.96 4.93 13.59
CA GLN A 56 25.38 5.93 14.50
C GLN A 56 24.59 5.25 15.61
N ALA A 57 23.83 4.21 15.31
CA ALA A 57 23.10 3.43 16.31
C ALA A 57 24.03 2.89 17.40
N LYS A 58 25.19 2.35 17.00
CA LYS A 58 26.21 1.88 17.94
C LYS A 58 26.78 2.98 18.83
N LYS A 59 27.01 4.18 18.28
CA LYS A 59 27.48 5.35 19.07
C LYS A 59 26.46 5.83 20.10
N LEU A 60 25.18 5.58 19.84
CA LEU A 60 24.06 5.98 20.71
C LEU A 60 23.59 4.82 21.61
N ASP A 61 24.33 3.71 21.65
CA ASP A 61 23.98 2.48 22.38
C ASP A 61 22.57 1.95 22.11
N LEU A 62 22.13 2.07 20.84
CA LEU A 62 20.83 1.57 20.38
C LEU A 62 20.97 0.09 20.03
N ARG A 63 20.16 -0.76 20.66
CA ARG A 63 20.20 -2.22 20.49
C ARG A 63 19.41 -2.70 19.27
N ASP A 64 18.29 -2.05 19.00
CA ASP A 64 17.38 -2.37 17.90
C ASP A 64 17.49 -1.33 16.78
N ALA A 65 17.01 -1.68 15.59
CA ALA A 65 16.87 -0.74 14.49
C ALA A 65 15.96 0.41 14.90
N VAL A 66 16.34 1.63 14.55
CA VAL A 66 15.56 2.83 14.81
C VAL A 66 15.19 3.48 13.49
N TYR A 67 13.92 3.70 13.27
CA TYR A 67 13.39 4.42 12.12
C TYR A 67 12.91 5.79 12.58
N VAL A 68 13.33 6.82 11.85
CA VAL A 68 12.99 8.21 12.16
C VAL A 68 12.31 8.87 10.99
N ALA A 69 11.33 9.70 11.28
CA ALA A 69 10.65 10.51 10.29
C ALA A 69 10.62 11.96 10.72
N GLN A 70 10.64 12.86 9.75
CA GLN A 70 10.43 14.29 9.97
C GLN A 70 9.36 14.78 8.99
N VAL A 71 8.39 15.53 9.53
CA VAL A 71 7.25 16.07 8.78
C VAL A 71 7.19 17.57 9.01
N ASP A 72 7.06 18.37 7.94
CA ASP A 72 6.72 19.76 8.06
C ASP A 72 5.24 19.91 8.39
N LEU A 73 4.95 20.55 9.52
CA LEU A 73 3.58 20.79 9.97
C LEU A 73 2.89 21.97 9.26
N GLY A 74 3.64 22.82 8.55
CA GLY A 74 3.06 23.97 7.84
C GLY A 74 1.93 23.57 6.88
N PRO A 75 2.15 22.66 5.93
CA PRO A 75 1.09 22.18 5.05
C PRO A 75 -0.08 21.50 5.77
N LEU A 76 0.22 20.74 6.84
CA LEU A 76 -0.81 20.04 7.63
C LEU A 76 -1.73 21.02 8.36
N LEU A 77 -1.16 22.09 8.93
CA LEU A 77 -1.91 23.11 9.66
C LEU A 77 -2.67 24.07 8.74
N ALA A 78 -2.15 24.27 7.52
CA ALA A 78 -2.81 25.11 6.50
C ALA A 78 -3.91 24.37 5.74
N ALA A 79 -3.95 23.05 5.84
CA ALA A 79 -4.94 22.26 5.12
C ALA A 79 -6.36 22.56 5.61
N LYS A 80 -7.25 22.80 4.67
CA LYS A 80 -8.69 22.88 4.97
C LYS A 80 -9.16 21.49 5.37
N ARG A 81 -9.69 21.37 6.57
CA ARG A 81 -10.32 20.14 7.05
C ARG A 81 -11.40 19.72 6.04
N ARG A 82 -11.30 18.51 5.52
CA ARG A 82 -12.40 17.95 4.72
C ARG A 82 -13.55 17.62 5.66
N ASP A 83 -14.70 18.22 5.43
CA ASP A 83 -15.92 17.80 6.14
C ASP A 83 -16.21 16.35 5.77
N LYS A 84 -16.43 15.54 6.78
CA LYS A 84 -16.86 14.16 6.57
C LYS A 84 -18.28 14.20 6.02
N SER A 85 -18.44 13.95 4.72
CA SER A 85 -19.76 13.77 4.12
C SER A 85 -20.25 12.34 4.37
N PHE A 86 -21.53 12.21 4.67
CA PHE A 86 -22.17 10.89 4.72
C PHE A 86 -22.14 10.29 3.30
N GLN A 87 -21.63 9.07 3.19
CA GLN A 87 -21.76 8.27 1.98
C GLN A 87 -22.74 7.13 2.27
N GLU A 88 -23.76 7.01 1.43
CA GLU A 88 -24.68 5.88 1.50
C GLU A 88 -23.90 4.57 1.37
N LEU A 89 -24.30 3.57 2.16
CA LEU A 89 -23.76 2.22 2.00
C LEU A 89 -24.13 1.69 0.61
N PRO A 90 -23.21 0.97 -0.04
CA PRO A 90 -23.47 0.39 -1.35
C PRO A 90 -24.67 -0.57 -1.30
N LYS A 91 -25.62 -0.38 -2.22
CA LYS A 91 -26.86 -1.18 -2.31
C LYS A 91 -26.65 -2.52 -3.02
N PHE A 92 -25.62 -2.61 -3.87
CA PHE A 92 -25.34 -3.78 -4.69
C PHE A 92 -24.04 -4.45 -4.24
N PRO A 93 -23.94 -5.79 -4.36
CA PRO A 93 -22.77 -6.53 -3.93
C PRO A 93 -21.55 -6.21 -4.82
N ALA A 94 -20.36 -6.25 -4.22
CA ALA A 94 -19.11 -6.21 -4.95
C ALA A 94 -18.70 -7.60 -5.41
N VAL A 95 -17.91 -7.65 -6.50
CA VAL A 95 -17.22 -8.86 -6.96
C VAL A 95 -15.73 -8.62 -6.89
N VAL A 96 -15.00 -9.57 -6.32
CA VAL A 96 -13.55 -9.49 -6.17
C VAL A 96 -12.88 -10.40 -7.19
N ARG A 97 -11.78 -9.92 -7.77
CA ARG A 97 -10.88 -10.70 -8.65
C ARG A 97 -9.44 -10.39 -8.28
N ASP A 98 -8.64 -11.41 -8.21
CA ASP A 98 -7.21 -11.26 -7.91
C ASP A 98 -6.40 -11.25 -9.20
N VAL A 99 -5.27 -10.56 -9.15
CA VAL A 99 -4.26 -10.55 -10.22
C VAL A 99 -2.88 -10.55 -9.61
N ALA A 100 -2.02 -11.46 -10.06
CA ALA A 100 -0.62 -11.50 -9.66
C ALA A 100 0.26 -11.06 -10.84
N LEU A 101 1.16 -10.12 -10.58
CA LEU A 101 2.06 -9.51 -11.57
C LEU A 101 3.50 -9.88 -11.24
N VAL A 102 4.24 -10.38 -12.22
CA VAL A 102 5.71 -10.49 -12.12
C VAL A 102 6.32 -9.27 -12.79
N VAL A 103 6.92 -8.42 -11.99
CA VAL A 103 7.51 -7.13 -12.39
C VAL A 103 8.98 -7.06 -12.01
N ASP A 104 9.74 -6.13 -12.58
CA ASP A 104 11.09 -5.83 -12.14
C ASP A 104 11.11 -5.30 -10.71
N ASP A 105 12.15 -5.58 -9.93
CA ASP A 105 12.28 -5.14 -8.54
C ASP A 105 12.18 -3.62 -8.37
N THR A 106 12.54 -2.87 -9.40
CA THR A 106 12.48 -1.41 -9.43
C THR A 106 11.08 -0.85 -9.53
N VAL A 107 10.12 -1.62 -10.08
CA VAL A 107 8.71 -1.18 -10.21
C VAL A 107 8.08 -1.06 -8.84
N SER A 108 7.60 0.13 -8.51
CA SER A 108 6.99 0.41 -7.22
C SER A 108 5.50 0.04 -7.19
N HIS A 109 4.96 -0.20 -5.98
CA HIS A 109 3.52 -0.32 -5.77
C HIS A 109 2.74 0.87 -6.31
N ALA A 110 3.28 2.09 -6.10
CA ALA A 110 2.63 3.32 -6.57
C ALA A 110 2.50 3.38 -8.11
N GLU A 111 3.49 2.89 -8.86
CA GLU A 111 3.41 2.83 -10.32
C GLU A 111 2.36 1.84 -10.81
N ILE A 112 2.23 0.69 -10.13
CA ILE A 112 1.20 -0.30 -10.46
C ILE A 112 -0.19 0.27 -10.19
N VAL A 113 -0.42 0.85 -9.01
CA VAL A 113 -1.71 1.48 -8.66
C VAL A 113 -2.04 2.62 -9.63
N ALA A 114 -1.09 3.51 -9.92
CA ALA A 114 -1.29 4.58 -10.89
C ALA A 114 -1.64 4.05 -12.29
N THR A 115 -1.05 2.94 -12.71
CA THR A 115 -1.40 2.30 -14.00
C THR A 115 -2.83 1.76 -14.00
N ILE A 116 -3.25 1.13 -12.90
CA ILE A 116 -4.62 0.63 -12.73
C ILE A 116 -5.63 1.80 -12.74
N GLU A 117 -5.35 2.87 -12.02
CA GLU A 117 -6.21 4.05 -11.94
C GLU A 117 -6.30 4.79 -13.29
N ASN A 118 -5.18 4.88 -14.01
CA ASN A 118 -5.13 5.49 -15.35
C ASN A 118 -5.94 4.73 -16.40
N ALA A 119 -6.19 3.43 -16.20
CA ALA A 119 -7.09 2.67 -17.06
C ALA A 119 -8.56 3.14 -16.95
N ARG A 120 -8.88 3.97 -15.95
CA ARG A 120 -10.20 4.61 -15.73
C ARG A 120 -11.37 3.64 -15.83
N ASN A 121 -11.22 2.44 -15.30
CA ASN A 121 -12.29 1.47 -15.27
C ASN A 121 -13.37 1.90 -14.28
N LYS A 122 -14.57 2.21 -14.80
CA LYS A 122 -15.69 2.75 -14.00
C LYS A 122 -16.27 1.76 -13.00
N LEU A 123 -16.00 0.46 -13.17
CA LEU A 123 -16.50 -0.59 -12.29
C LEU A 123 -15.52 -0.90 -11.17
N LEU A 124 -14.26 -0.48 -11.29
CA LEU A 124 -13.24 -0.68 -10.26
C LEU A 124 -13.48 0.28 -9.09
N GLU A 125 -13.77 -0.27 -7.92
CA GLU A 125 -14.00 0.47 -6.68
C GLU A 125 -12.74 0.55 -5.82
N ARG A 126 -11.95 -0.56 -5.75
CA ARG A 126 -10.82 -0.67 -4.82
C ARG A 126 -9.73 -1.57 -5.37
N VAL A 127 -8.50 -1.22 -5.03
CA VAL A 127 -7.29 -2.00 -5.33
C VAL A 127 -6.54 -2.21 -4.02
N GLU A 128 -6.21 -3.45 -3.69
CA GLU A 128 -5.46 -3.81 -2.48
C GLU A 128 -4.30 -4.73 -2.83
N LEU A 129 -3.10 -4.37 -2.40
CA LEU A 129 -1.96 -5.26 -2.43
C LEU A 129 -2.06 -6.20 -1.22
N PHE A 130 -2.10 -7.51 -1.45
CA PHE A 130 -2.19 -8.47 -0.36
C PHE A 130 -0.99 -9.41 -0.24
N ASP A 131 -0.15 -9.52 -1.30
CA ASP A 131 1.06 -10.34 -1.22
C ASP A 131 2.20 -9.79 -2.08
N ILE A 132 3.44 -9.94 -1.57
CA ILE A 132 4.69 -9.68 -2.29
C ILE A 132 5.61 -10.88 -2.10
N TYR A 133 6.01 -11.51 -3.20
CA TYR A 133 6.87 -12.68 -3.17
C TYR A 133 8.12 -12.49 -4.02
N THR A 134 9.29 -12.80 -3.41
CA THR A 134 10.63 -12.70 -4.03
C THR A 134 11.40 -14.03 -3.93
N GLY A 135 10.70 -15.16 -3.95
CA GLY A 135 11.30 -16.48 -3.80
C GLY A 135 11.89 -17.05 -5.10
N SER A 136 12.44 -18.25 -4.97
CA SER A 136 13.18 -18.95 -6.05
C SER A 136 12.37 -19.27 -7.31
N SER A 137 11.04 -19.22 -7.25
CA SER A 137 10.16 -19.41 -8.42
C SER A 137 9.99 -18.14 -9.28
N ILE A 138 10.59 -17.01 -8.85
CA ILE A 138 10.59 -15.75 -9.59
C ILE A 138 11.99 -15.50 -10.17
N PRO A 139 12.11 -15.05 -11.42
CA PRO A 139 13.42 -14.74 -12.00
C PRO A 139 14.18 -13.71 -11.17
N THR A 140 15.52 -13.84 -11.13
CA THR A 140 16.39 -12.87 -10.44
C THR A 140 16.17 -11.46 -10.96
N GLY A 141 16.06 -10.48 -10.06
CA GLY A 141 15.78 -9.08 -10.38
C GLY A 141 14.30 -8.78 -10.59
N LYS A 142 13.42 -9.76 -10.32
CA LYS A 142 11.97 -9.57 -10.38
C LYS A 142 11.30 -9.92 -9.05
N LYS A 143 10.09 -9.43 -8.87
CA LYS A 143 9.19 -9.76 -7.75
C LYS A 143 7.79 -10.04 -8.27
N SER A 144 7.04 -10.85 -7.53
CA SER A 144 5.62 -11.04 -7.75
C SER A 144 4.83 -10.17 -6.77
N MET A 145 3.86 -9.43 -7.28
CA MET A 145 2.95 -8.61 -6.48
C MET A 145 1.52 -8.99 -6.78
N ALA A 146 0.77 -9.38 -5.75
CA ALA A 146 -0.61 -9.85 -5.89
C ALA A 146 -1.60 -8.80 -5.38
N TYR A 147 -2.58 -8.48 -6.20
CA TYR A 147 -3.59 -7.46 -5.95
C TYR A 147 -4.98 -8.06 -5.98
N SER A 148 -5.80 -7.63 -5.03
CA SER A 148 -7.24 -7.87 -5.02
C SER A 148 -7.95 -6.65 -5.60
N LEU A 149 -8.74 -6.86 -6.64
CA LEU A 149 -9.48 -5.85 -7.39
C LEU A 149 -10.97 -6.01 -7.07
N THR A 150 -11.55 -5.00 -6.43
CA THR A 150 -12.97 -4.98 -6.09
C THR A 150 -13.74 -4.22 -7.16
N PHE A 151 -14.71 -4.89 -7.77
CA PHE A 151 -15.59 -4.32 -8.80
C PHE A 151 -17.00 -4.14 -8.25
N ARG A 152 -17.62 -3.00 -8.54
CA ARG A 152 -19.01 -2.71 -8.18
C ARG A 152 -19.63 -1.71 -9.16
N ALA A 153 -20.93 -1.85 -9.42
CA ALA A 153 -21.72 -0.83 -10.05
C ALA A 153 -22.63 -0.13 -9.01
N PRO A 154 -22.85 1.19 -9.12
CA PRO A 154 -23.70 1.93 -8.16
C PRO A 154 -25.20 1.67 -8.34
N ASP A 155 -25.61 1.16 -9.49
CA ASP A 155 -26.98 1.09 -9.96
C ASP A 155 -27.52 -0.35 -10.14
N ARG A 156 -26.65 -1.37 -10.14
CA ARG A 156 -27.03 -2.78 -10.34
C ARG A 156 -26.00 -3.76 -9.83
N THR A 157 -26.39 -5.03 -9.72
CA THR A 157 -25.45 -6.15 -9.56
C THR A 157 -24.71 -6.40 -10.86
N LEU A 158 -23.38 -6.56 -10.79
CA LEU A 158 -22.56 -6.89 -11.95
C LEU A 158 -22.72 -8.34 -12.34
N THR A 159 -22.72 -8.61 -13.64
CA THR A 159 -22.63 -9.97 -14.20
C THR A 159 -21.17 -10.41 -14.25
N ASP A 160 -20.94 -11.74 -14.25
CA ASP A 160 -19.59 -12.28 -14.42
C ASP A 160 -18.93 -11.86 -15.74
N ALA A 161 -19.69 -11.73 -16.81
CA ALA A 161 -19.18 -11.26 -18.08
C ALA A 161 -18.64 -9.82 -18.03
N GLU A 162 -19.34 -8.92 -17.34
CA GLU A 162 -18.90 -7.54 -17.14
C GLU A 162 -17.63 -7.47 -16.30
N VAL A 163 -17.58 -8.22 -15.20
CA VAL A 163 -16.41 -8.27 -14.31
C VAL A 163 -15.21 -8.85 -15.03
N ASN A 164 -15.38 -9.97 -15.71
CA ASN A 164 -14.30 -10.61 -16.47
C ASN A 164 -13.79 -9.70 -17.60
N GLY A 165 -14.68 -9.01 -18.30
CA GLY A 165 -14.31 -8.02 -19.32
C GLY A 165 -13.49 -6.86 -18.75
N ALA A 166 -13.91 -6.31 -17.61
CA ALA A 166 -13.22 -5.25 -16.90
C ALA A 166 -11.84 -5.71 -16.38
N HIS A 167 -11.77 -6.91 -15.81
CA HIS A 167 -10.55 -7.51 -15.30
C HIS A 167 -9.53 -7.76 -16.42
N GLU A 168 -9.95 -8.35 -17.54
CA GLU A 168 -9.08 -8.58 -18.70
C GLU A 168 -8.59 -7.28 -19.35
N GLN A 169 -9.40 -6.24 -19.34
CA GLN A 169 -8.96 -4.91 -19.79
C GLN A 169 -7.84 -4.36 -18.90
N LEU A 170 -7.98 -4.45 -17.57
CA LEU A 170 -6.97 -4.01 -16.63
C LEU A 170 -5.67 -4.81 -16.77
N LYS A 171 -5.75 -6.15 -16.90
CA LYS A 171 -4.59 -7.01 -17.13
C LYS A 171 -3.83 -6.59 -18.39
N ARG A 172 -4.52 -6.32 -19.50
CA ARG A 172 -3.89 -5.83 -20.73
C ARG A 172 -3.20 -4.50 -20.56
N SER A 173 -3.84 -3.55 -19.85
CA SER A 173 -3.24 -2.24 -19.55
C SER A 173 -1.96 -2.37 -18.71
N LEU A 174 -1.96 -3.25 -17.72
CA LEU A 174 -0.80 -3.52 -16.88
C LEU A 174 0.36 -4.13 -17.68
N VAL A 175 0.08 -5.15 -18.48
CA VAL A 175 1.10 -5.78 -19.34
C VAL A 175 1.70 -4.77 -20.31
N GLN A 176 0.87 -3.93 -20.93
CA GLN A 176 1.33 -2.94 -21.91
C GLN A 176 2.19 -1.83 -21.26
N ALA A 177 1.77 -1.32 -20.10
CA ALA A 177 2.43 -0.20 -19.46
C ALA A 177 3.70 -0.61 -18.71
N LEU A 178 3.65 -1.74 -17.98
CA LEU A 178 4.72 -2.16 -17.08
C LEU A 178 5.61 -3.27 -17.67
N LYS A 179 5.27 -3.78 -18.87
CA LYS A 179 5.95 -4.92 -19.51
C LYS A 179 6.08 -6.13 -18.57
N CYS A 180 5.05 -6.31 -17.73
CA CYS A 180 4.98 -7.38 -16.73
C CYS A 180 4.38 -8.66 -17.29
N GLU A 181 4.57 -9.77 -16.58
CA GLU A 181 3.90 -11.03 -16.83
C GLU A 181 2.76 -11.20 -15.83
N ILE A 182 1.60 -11.63 -16.30
CA ILE A 182 0.50 -12.04 -15.43
C ILE A 182 0.74 -13.48 -15.02
N ARG A 183 0.77 -13.74 -13.73
CA ARG A 183 0.80 -15.10 -13.20
C ARG A 183 -0.63 -15.58 -13.03
N GLU A 184 -0.99 -16.64 -13.74
CA GLU A 184 -2.25 -17.35 -13.50
C GLU A 184 -2.10 -18.17 -12.20
N SER A 185 -3.11 -18.09 -11.34
CA SER A 185 -3.21 -18.84 -10.09
C SER A 185 -3.76 -20.25 -10.34
#